data_e6ca7593b523c8d946780496ff54aca8
#
_entry.id   e6ca7593b523c8d946780496ff54aca8
#
_cell.length_a   1.000
_cell.length_b   1.000
_cell.length_c   1.000
_cell.angle_alpha   90.00
_cell.angle_beta   90.00
_cell.angle_gamma   90.00
#
_symmetry.space_group_name_H-M   'P 1'
#
loop_
_entity.id
_entity.type
_entity.pdbx_description
1 polymer ?
#
loop_
_entity_poly.entity_id
_entity_poly.type
_entity_poly.pdbx_seq_one_letter_code
_entity_poly.pdbx_strand_id
1 'polypeptide(L)'
;TYYNPVTNVQLEYVKKINNLNYKLSLDLGSSTRGWKEKNESTIYEVSGGFLNGHLKATNKRIMTSIGFSYVDPDFRSAGAQSRRVNYISAPSSYAYYTNNTLLRPISMMDITTDPNVYNNRLSTSLMHYNTLYTAVSPYGEATPNRVGPSFSFECKNKDNSVLVSTEAAYYKELIGQGTTEKRALLSSGLMLTAHLNKLSPLKNKTVFEASVSNENVERGGSDLEAISFNSMMLSAGLSYELFKNLKIIGGLKSFTGKGNEVGSQRDEYDQVVGYELLDFDSKEDTSTLGLQYNSTHD
;
A
#
# COMPACT_ATOMS: atom_id res chain seq x y z
N THR A 1 0.11 7.72 -31.32
CA THR A 1 1.25 8.14 -30.49
C THR A 1 0.75 8.40 -29.08
N TYR A 2 1.46 7.89 -28.10
CA TYR A 2 1.18 8.08 -26.68
C TYR A 2 2.40 8.72 -26.01
N TYR A 3 2.17 9.69 -25.12
CA TYR A 3 3.21 10.31 -24.28
C TYR A 3 2.67 10.62 -22.90
N ASN A 4 3.57 10.65 -21.90
CA ASN A 4 3.25 10.97 -20.52
C ASN A 4 4.48 11.62 -19.84
N PRO A 5 4.79 12.89 -20.15
CA PRO A 5 5.79 13.62 -19.39
C PRO A 5 5.35 13.82 -17.95
N VAL A 6 6.28 13.65 -17.03
CA VAL A 6 6.11 13.88 -15.61
C VAL A 6 7.16 14.89 -15.15
N THR A 7 6.71 15.93 -14.49
CA THR A 7 7.59 16.94 -13.87
C THR A 7 7.44 16.86 -12.36
N ASN A 8 8.55 16.89 -11.64
CA ASN A 8 8.58 16.90 -10.19
C ASN A 8 9.56 17.96 -9.67
N VAL A 9 9.17 18.65 -8.61
CA VAL A 9 10.00 19.59 -7.86
C VAL A 9 9.96 19.19 -6.40
N GLN A 10 11.12 18.97 -5.82
CA GLN A 10 11.28 18.65 -4.41
C GLN A 10 11.97 19.81 -3.69
N LEU A 11 11.36 20.27 -2.60
CA LEU A 11 11.91 21.30 -1.73
C LEU A 11 12.13 20.70 -0.34
N GLU A 12 13.31 20.91 0.20
CA GLU A 12 13.65 20.45 1.54
C GLU A 12 14.21 21.61 2.37
N TYR A 13 13.72 21.76 3.59
CA TYR A 13 14.25 22.68 4.57
C TYR A 13 14.55 21.95 5.87
N VAL A 14 15.80 22.06 6.33
CA VAL A 14 16.26 21.41 7.56
C VAL A 14 16.71 22.45 8.55
N LYS A 15 16.20 22.40 9.77
CA LYS A 15 16.59 23.29 10.87
C LYS A 15 16.79 22.49 12.15
N LYS A 16 17.90 22.75 12.84
CA LYS A 16 18.17 22.21 14.15
C LYS A 16 17.82 23.25 15.21
N ILE A 17 16.98 22.86 16.16
CA ILE A 17 16.64 23.69 17.33
C ILE A 17 16.88 22.84 18.57
N ASN A 18 17.85 23.23 19.39
CA ASN A 18 18.30 22.46 20.54
C ASN A 18 18.71 21.01 20.13
N ASN A 19 18.02 20.01 20.69
CA ASN A 19 18.27 18.58 20.42
C ASN A 19 17.31 17.98 19.38
N LEU A 20 16.47 18.81 18.74
CA LEU A 20 15.52 18.40 17.73
C LEU A 20 15.96 18.87 16.34
N ASN A 21 15.94 17.97 15.39
CA ASN A 21 16.10 18.27 13.98
C ASN A 21 14.71 18.30 13.32
N TYR A 22 14.36 19.43 12.78
CA TYR A 22 13.14 19.63 12.02
C TYR A 22 13.47 19.54 10.53
N LYS A 23 12.71 18.75 9.81
CA LYS A 23 12.78 18.66 8.35
C LYS A 23 11.39 18.90 7.78
N LEU A 24 11.27 19.95 6.98
CA LEU A 24 10.10 20.17 6.13
C LEU A 24 10.47 19.71 4.73
N SER A 25 9.68 18.82 4.15
CA SER A 25 9.79 18.40 2.76
C SER A 25 8.48 18.67 2.04
N LEU A 26 8.58 19.15 0.81
CA LEU A 26 7.46 19.43 -0.07
C LEU A 26 7.79 18.89 -1.45
N ASP A 27 6.98 17.97 -1.93
CA ASP A 27 7.07 17.40 -3.28
C ASP A 27 5.85 17.84 -4.08
N LEU A 28 6.12 18.48 -5.21
CA LEU A 28 5.13 18.98 -6.13
C LEU A 28 5.39 18.41 -7.51
N GLY A 29 4.35 17.98 -8.19
CA GLY A 29 4.54 17.49 -9.55
C GLY A 29 3.27 17.49 -10.37
N SER A 30 3.48 17.30 -11.66
CA SER A 30 2.40 17.17 -12.63
C SER A 30 2.74 16.12 -13.67
N SER A 31 1.72 15.50 -14.21
CA SER A 31 1.82 14.63 -15.37
C SER A 31 0.83 15.06 -16.44
N THR A 32 1.22 15.01 -17.68
CA THR A 32 0.31 15.24 -18.81
C THR A 32 0.34 14.05 -19.73
N ARG A 33 -0.80 13.39 -19.85
CA ARG A 33 -0.97 12.21 -20.70
C ARG A 33 -1.69 12.59 -21.96
N GLY A 34 -1.08 12.34 -23.11
CA GLY A 34 -1.67 12.62 -24.40
C GLY A 34 -1.64 11.40 -25.31
N TRP A 35 -2.67 11.28 -26.14
CA TRP A 35 -2.72 10.26 -27.19
C TRP A 35 -3.39 10.80 -28.43
N LYS A 36 -2.96 10.25 -29.56
CA LYS A 36 -3.50 10.57 -30.87
C LYS A 36 -3.87 9.28 -31.59
N GLU A 37 -5.09 9.16 -32.01
CA GLU A 37 -5.52 8.05 -32.86
C GLU A 37 -4.96 8.17 -34.27
N LYS A 38 -4.80 7.01 -34.93
CA LYS A 38 -4.03 6.93 -36.18
C LYS A 38 -4.67 7.74 -37.33
N ASN A 39 -5.97 7.95 -37.30
CA ASN A 39 -6.73 8.63 -38.34
C ASN A 39 -7.40 9.94 -37.91
N GLU A 40 -7.10 10.42 -36.70
CA GLU A 40 -7.64 11.68 -36.19
C GLU A 40 -6.58 12.79 -36.15
N SER A 41 -7.03 14.03 -36.37
CA SER A 41 -6.20 15.21 -36.19
C SER A 41 -6.15 15.67 -34.73
N THR A 42 -7.11 15.23 -33.91
CA THR A 42 -7.28 15.67 -32.53
C THR A 42 -6.30 14.97 -31.61
N ILE A 43 -5.65 15.71 -30.75
CA ILE A 43 -4.85 15.20 -29.64
C ILE A 43 -5.71 15.30 -28.38
N TYR A 44 -5.86 14.18 -27.69
CA TYR A 44 -6.52 14.14 -26.38
C TYR A 44 -5.46 14.29 -25.30
N GLU A 45 -5.65 15.24 -24.41
CA GLU A 45 -4.72 15.50 -23.30
C GLU A 45 -5.46 15.52 -21.96
N VAL A 46 -4.88 14.85 -20.97
CA VAL A 46 -5.36 14.83 -19.61
C VAL A 46 -4.17 15.11 -18.70
N SER A 47 -4.32 16.10 -17.84
CA SER A 47 -3.28 16.50 -16.89
C SER A 47 -3.75 16.32 -15.47
N GLY A 48 -2.84 15.89 -14.60
CA GLY A 48 -3.07 15.77 -13.17
C GLY A 48 -1.83 16.21 -12.38
N GLY A 49 -2.06 16.70 -11.18
CA GLY A 49 -1.00 17.16 -10.28
C GLY A 49 -0.94 16.35 -8.99
N PHE A 50 0.16 16.49 -8.27
CA PHE A 50 0.26 16.00 -6.89
C PHE A 50 1.01 17.01 -6.01
N LEU A 51 0.71 16.93 -4.72
CA LEU A 51 1.38 17.65 -3.66
C LEU A 51 1.51 16.74 -2.45
N ASN A 52 2.73 16.49 -2.01
CA ASN A 52 3.02 15.82 -0.75
C ASN A 52 3.87 16.71 0.14
N GLY A 53 3.40 16.95 1.34
CA GLY A 53 4.11 17.75 2.33
C GLY A 53 4.33 16.95 3.61
N HIS A 54 5.53 17.00 4.19
CA HIS A 54 5.86 16.32 5.44
C HIS A 54 6.65 17.24 6.37
N LEU A 55 6.21 17.34 7.60
CA LEU A 55 6.95 17.94 8.68
C LEU A 55 7.43 16.84 9.64
N LYS A 56 8.73 16.65 9.70
CA LYS A 56 9.39 15.64 10.53
C LYS A 56 10.20 16.29 11.63
N ALA A 57 9.99 15.85 12.88
CA ALA A 57 10.80 16.22 14.03
C ALA A 57 11.51 14.97 14.53
N THR A 58 12.83 15.07 14.70
CA THR A 58 13.66 13.91 15.07
C THR A 58 14.66 14.29 16.15
N ASN A 59 14.75 13.46 17.17
CA ASN A 59 15.86 13.47 18.11
C ASN A 59 16.54 12.09 18.16
N LYS A 60 17.46 11.87 19.12
CA LYS A 60 18.18 10.58 19.25
C LYS A 60 17.27 9.36 19.47
N ARG A 61 16.05 9.53 19.95
CA ARG A 61 15.16 8.43 20.36
C ARG A 61 13.76 8.49 19.77
N ILE A 62 13.32 9.67 19.40
CA ILE A 62 11.95 9.90 18.97
C ILE A 62 11.99 10.53 17.59
N MET A 63 11.18 10.02 16.73
CA MET A 63 10.87 10.59 15.41
C MET A 63 9.36 10.71 15.28
N THR A 64 8.88 11.90 14.92
CA THR A 64 7.49 12.16 14.65
C THR A 64 7.37 12.83 13.29
N SER A 65 6.42 12.41 12.49
CA SER A 65 6.14 13.04 11.21
C SER A 65 4.64 13.27 11.06
N ILE A 66 4.28 14.43 10.54
CA ILE A 66 2.94 14.76 10.10
C ILE A 66 3.04 15.08 8.62
N GLY A 67 2.19 14.45 7.84
CA GLY A 67 2.13 14.62 6.39
C GLY A 67 0.76 15.04 5.90
N PHE A 68 0.75 15.57 4.69
CA PHE A 68 -0.47 15.82 3.92
C PHE A 68 -0.20 15.46 2.46
N SER A 69 -1.12 14.72 1.87
CA SER A 69 -1.05 14.29 0.47
C SER A 69 -2.28 14.76 -0.29
N TYR A 70 -2.05 15.23 -1.50
CA TYR A 70 -3.07 15.51 -2.52
C TYR A 70 -2.58 14.93 -3.83
N VAL A 71 -3.33 14.00 -4.40
CA VAL A 71 -3.01 13.40 -5.70
C VAL A 71 -4.25 13.42 -6.58
N ASP A 72 -4.15 14.16 -7.66
CA ASP A 72 -5.23 14.32 -8.62
C ASP A 72 -5.66 12.97 -9.22
N PRO A 73 -6.96 12.75 -9.52
CA PRO A 73 -7.45 11.53 -10.18
C PRO A 73 -6.74 11.20 -11.48
N ASP A 74 -6.31 12.21 -12.21
CA ASP A 74 -5.67 12.08 -13.51
C ASP A 74 -4.14 12.02 -13.46
N PHE A 75 -3.55 12.19 -12.27
CA PHE A 75 -2.10 12.06 -12.11
C PHE A 75 -1.63 10.63 -12.43
N ARG A 76 -0.62 10.53 -13.28
CA ARG A 76 0.00 9.26 -13.66
C ARG A 76 1.51 9.38 -13.73
N SER A 77 2.19 8.57 -12.96
CA SER A 77 3.65 8.49 -12.96
C SER A 77 4.10 7.04 -12.99
N ALA A 78 4.74 6.64 -14.07
CA ALA A 78 5.25 5.27 -14.22
C ALA A 78 6.34 4.92 -13.20
N GLY A 79 7.09 5.92 -12.73
CA GLY A 79 8.18 5.72 -11.76
C GLY A 79 7.71 5.73 -10.30
N ALA A 80 6.63 6.48 -10.00
CA ALA A 80 6.10 6.61 -8.64
C ALA A 80 4.98 5.61 -8.33
N GLN A 81 4.41 4.98 -9.36
CA GLN A 81 3.32 4.02 -9.23
C GLN A 81 3.85 2.62 -9.50
N SER A 82 3.91 1.81 -8.48
CA SER A 82 4.36 0.41 -8.58
C SER A 82 3.37 -0.50 -9.33
N ARG A 83 2.15 -0.02 -9.62
CA ARG A 83 1.10 -0.79 -10.29
C ARG A 83 0.29 0.09 -11.23
N ARG A 84 0.06 -0.40 -12.45
CA ARG A 84 -0.86 0.25 -13.40
C ARG A 84 -2.27 -0.28 -13.14
N VAL A 85 -3.17 0.57 -12.70
CA VAL A 85 -4.60 0.25 -12.64
C VAL A 85 -5.33 1.04 -13.72
N ASN A 86 -6.14 0.35 -14.46
CA ASN A 86 -7.09 0.98 -15.34
C ASN A 86 -8.38 1.24 -14.55
N TYR A 87 -8.57 2.46 -14.09
CA TYR A 87 -9.76 2.86 -13.34
C TYR A 87 -11.04 2.93 -14.19
N ILE A 88 -10.92 2.79 -15.50
CA ILE A 88 -12.05 2.86 -16.45
C ILE A 88 -12.58 1.46 -16.76
N SER A 89 -11.76 0.43 -16.63
CA SER A 89 -12.22 -0.94 -16.84
C SER A 89 -13.03 -1.42 -15.66
N ALA A 90 -14.18 -2.03 -15.94
CA ALA A 90 -14.94 -2.75 -14.95
C ALA A 90 -14.06 -3.75 -14.21
N PRO A 91 -14.27 -3.98 -12.91
CA PRO A 91 -13.57 -5.02 -12.20
C PRO A 91 -13.77 -6.33 -12.93
N SER A 92 -12.69 -7.03 -13.21
CA SER A 92 -12.78 -8.33 -13.83
C SER A 92 -13.36 -9.30 -12.81
N SER A 93 -14.46 -9.91 -13.14
CA SER A 93 -15.06 -11.00 -12.36
C SER A 93 -14.24 -12.30 -12.40
N TYR A 94 -13.13 -12.29 -13.11
CA TYR A 94 -12.25 -13.44 -13.20
C TYR A 94 -11.15 -13.35 -12.14
N ALA A 95 -10.85 -14.48 -11.51
CA ALA A 95 -9.74 -14.68 -10.61
C ALA A 95 -8.36 -14.57 -11.31
N TYR A 96 -8.23 -13.68 -12.28
CA TYR A 96 -7.04 -13.49 -13.07
C TYR A 96 -6.51 -12.08 -12.96
N TYR A 97 -5.22 -11.99 -13.06
CA TYR A 97 -4.54 -10.72 -13.17
C TYR A 97 -4.97 -9.98 -14.40
N THR A 98 -5.45 -8.76 -14.24
CA THR A 98 -6.10 -8.06 -15.36
C THR A 98 -5.22 -7.10 -16.03
N ASN A 99 -4.24 -6.61 -15.85
CA ASN A 99 -3.74 -5.41 -16.53
C ASN A 99 -2.66 -5.57 -17.56
N ASN A 100 -2.41 -6.64 -18.11
CA ASN A 100 -1.50 -6.92 -19.24
C ASN A 100 -1.30 -8.40 -19.35
N THR A 101 -2.08 -9.15 -18.66
CA THR A 101 -1.75 -10.50 -18.54
C THR A 101 -2.74 -11.37 -19.19
N LEU A 102 -2.14 -12.31 -19.70
CA LEU A 102 -2.68 -13.54 -20.07
C LEU A 102 -3.83 -13.94 -19.16
N LEU A 103 -4.95 -14.27 -19.73
CA LEU A 103 -6.10 -14.87 -19.10
C LEU A 103 -5.73 -16.27 -18.57
N ARG A 104 -4.79 -16.34 -17.64
CA ARG A 104 -4.35 -17.59 -17.00
C ARG A 104 -4.27 -17.44 -15.51
N PRO A 105 -4.44 -18.52 -14.74
CA PRO A 105 -4.19 -18.54 -13.31
C PRO A 105 -2.77 -18.06 -12.97
N ILE A 106 -2.65 -17.32 -11.89
CA ILE A 106 -1.34 -16.93 -11.37
C ILE A 106 -0.62 -18.17 -10.85
N SER A 107 0.58 -18.40 -11.34
CA SER A 107 1.43 -19.45 -10.83
C SER A 107 2.27 -18.96 -9.64
N MET A 108 2.81 -19.91 -8.86
CA MET A 108 3.78 -19.59 -7.80
C MET A 108 5.01 -18.88 -8.36
N MET A 109 5.39 -19.16 -9.59
CA MET A 109 6.49 -18.49 -10.26
C MET A 109 6.16 -17.03 -10.52
N ASP A 110 4.95 -16.71 -10.97
CA ASP A 110 4.52 -15.32 -11.18
C ASP A 110 4.56 -14.51 -9.88
N ILE A 111 4.14 -15.11 -8.77
CA ILE A 111 4.17 -14.48 -7.45
C ILE A 111 5.60 -14.15 -7.01
N THR A 112 6.56 -15.01 -7.33
CA THR A 112 7.95 -14.85 -6.89
C THR A 112 8.79 -13.98 -7.81
N THR A 113 8.44 -13.88 -9.08
CA THR A 113 9.28 -13.25 -10.11
C THR A 113 8.70 -11.94 -10.67
N ASP A 114 7.39 -11.76 -10.62
CA ASP A 114 6.75 -10.56 -11.15
C ASP A 114 6.39 -9.57 -10.03
N PRO A 115 7.10 -8.42 -9.92
CA PRO A 115 6.80 -7.40 -8.92
C PRO A 115 5.39 -6.78 -9.05
N ASN A 116 4.76 -6.90 -10.23
CA ASN A 116 3.40 -6.42 -10.43
C ASN A 116 2.37 -7.36 -9.82
N VAL A 117 2.73 -8.62 -9.64
CA VAL A 117 1.90 -9.66 -9.01
C VAL A 117 2.08 -9.65 -7.50
N TYR A 118 3.28 -9.41 -7.04
CA TYR A 118 3.60 -9.44 -5.62
C TYR A 118 3.38 -8.07 -4.97
N ASN A 119 2.41 -8.00 -4.08
CA ASN A 119 2.19 -6.84 -3.23
C ASN A 119 2.20 -7.27 -1.76
N ASN A 120 3.23 -6.86 -1.03
CA ASN A 120 3.40 -7.19 0.39
C ASN A 120 2.28 -6.69 1.30
N ARG A 121 1.47 -5.74 0.82
CA ARG A 121 0.39 -5.12 1.58
C ARG A 121 -0.95 -5.80 1.38
N LEU A 122 -1.06 -6.67 0.37
CA LEU A 122 -2.27 -7.41 0.07
C LEU A 122 -2.08 -8.89 0.35
N SER A 123 -3.08 -9.52 0.95
CA SER A 123 -3.18 -10.97 1.00
C SER A 123 -3.38 -11.52 -0.40
N THR A 124 -2.81 -12.70 -0.67
CA THR A 124 -3.01 -13.43 -1.92
C THR A 124 -4.49 -13.73 -2.19
N SER A 125 -5.27 -13.99 -1.16
CA SER A 125 -6.72 -14.23 -1.29
C SER A 125 -7.49 -12.98 -1.75
N LEU A 126 -7.01 -11.79 -1.42
CA LEU A 126 -7.63 -10.52 -1.84
C LEU A 126 -7.11 -10.00 -3.18
N MET A 127 -6.12 -10.61 -3.75
CA MET A 127 -5.65 -10.23 -5.10
C MET A 127 -6.70 -10.45 -6.19
N HIS A 128 -7.68 -11.29 -5.93
CA HIS A 128 -8.82 -11.54 -6.82
C HIS A 128 -9.85 -10.41 -6.79
N TYR A 129 -9.86 -9.61 -5.74
CA TYR A 129 -10.76 -8.48 -5.59
C TYR A 129 -10.17 -7.21 -6.20
N ASN A 130 -11.01 -6.26 -6.45
CA ASN A 130 -10.57 -4.96 -6.97
C ASN A 130 -9.63 -4.30 -5.97
N THR A 131 -8.39 -4.08 -6.37
CA THR A 131 -7.36 -3.44 -5.53
C THR A 131 -7.72 -2.03 -5.08
N LEU A 132 -8.72 -1.40 -5.68
CA LEU A 132 -9.26 -0.12 -5.22
C LEU A 132 -9.96 -0.22 -3.86
N TYR A 133 -10.47 -1.40 -3.52
CA TYR A 133 -11.18 -1.64 -2.27
C TYR A 133 -10.28 -2.26 -1.19
N THR A 134 -9.14 -2.80 -1.59
CA THR A 134 -8.32 -3.64 -0.70
C THR A 134 -7.10 -2.92 -0.12
N ALA A 135 -6.84 -1.69 -0.52
CA ALA A 135 -5.72 -0.93 0.05
C ALA A 135 -5.98 0.57 0.01
N VAL A 136 -5.61 1.23 1.08
CA VAL A 136 -5.73 2.69 1.22
C VAL A 136 -4.80 3.39 0.22
N SER A 137 -3.60 2.88 0.05
CA SER A 137 -2.60 3.42 -0.88
C SER A 137 -1.94 2.32 -1.70
N PRO A 138 -2.67 1.67 -2.64
CA PRO A 138 -2.16 0.52 -3.39
C PRO A 138 -0.95 0.85 -4.27
N TYR A 139 -0.72 2.12 -4.58
CA TYR A 139 0.40 2.61 -5.38
C TYR A 139 1.38 3.47 -4.58
N GLY A 140 1.34 3.37 -3.26
CA GLY A 140 2.14 4.22 -2.37
C GLY A 140 1.64 5.65 -2.33
N GLU A 141 2.54 6.59 -2.07
CA GLU A 141 2.22 8.02 -1.90
C GLU A 141 1.63 8.68 -3.15
N ALA A 142 1.92 8.13 -4.32
CA ALA A 142 1.39 8.61 -5.61
C ALA A 142 0.07 7.94 -6.02
N THR A 143 -0.65 7.34 -5.08
CA THR A 143 -1.98 6.78 -5.36
C THR A 143 -2.94 7.89 -5.79
N PRO A 144 -3.48 7.85 -7.04
CA PRO A 144 -4.35 8.89 -7.54
C PRO A 144 -5.68 8.96 -6.78
N ASN A 145 -6.36 10.09 -6.94
CA ASN A 145 -7.68 10.32 -6.35
C ASN A 145 -7.67 10.23 -4.83
N ARG A 146 -6.66 10.84 -4.18
CA ARG A 146 -6.48 10.84 -2.74
C ARG A 146 -6.13 12.22 -2.22
N VAL A 147 -6.78 12.59 -1.12
CA VAL A 147 -6.43 13.79 -0.34
C VAL A 147 -6.58 13.48 1.14
N GLY A 148 -5.58 13.87 1.93
CA GLY A 148 -5.68 13.72 3.38
C GLY A 148 -4.37 13.74 4.14
N PRO A 149 -4.47 13.74 5.47
CA PRO A 149 -3.33 13.75 6.37
C PRO A 149 -2.77 12.35 6.64
N SER A 150 -1.50 12.32 7.01
CA SER A 150 -0.83 11.15 7.55
C SER A 150 -0.02 11.52 8.80
N PHE A 151 0.22 10.53 9.64
CA PHE A 151 0.98 10.65 10.87
C PHE A 151 1.88 9.44 11.03
N SER A 152 3.11 9.64 11.49
CA SER A 152 3.98 8.56 11.95
C SER A 152 4.75 8.95 13.19
N PHE A 153 4.95 7.96 14.05
CA PHE A 153 5.72 8.10 15.29
C PHE A 153 6.62 6.89 15.46
N GLU A 154 7.87 7.13 15.83
CA GLU A 154 8.86 6.11 16.14
C GLU A 154 9.56 6.46 17.44
N CYS A 155 9.71 5.48 18.31
CA CYS A 155 10.43 5.62 19.58
C CYS A 155 11.41 4.47 19.79
N LYS A 156 12.64 4.81 20.18
CA LYS A 156 13.72 3.87 20.53
C LYS A 156 14.13 4.05 21.99
N ASN A 157 14.40 2.96 22.66
CA ASN A 157 15.03 3.04 23.97
C ASN A 157 16.53 3.43 23.86
N LYS A 158 17.19 3.66 25.02
CA LYS A 158 18.60 4.11 25.08
C LYS A 158 19.56 3.22 24.27
N ASP A 159 19.38 1.93 24.37
CA ASP A 159 20.31 0.93 23.85
C ASP A 159 19.91 0.42 22.47
N ASN A 160 18.87 1.05 21.88
CA ASN A 160 18.24 0.59 20.63
C ASN A 160 17.87 -0.91 20.69
N SER A 161 17.50 -1.39 21.89
CA SER A 161 17.05 -2.78 22.05
C SER A 161 15.56 -2.93 21.77
N VAL A 162 14.80 -1.85 21.93
CA VAL A 162 13.37 -1.81 21.60
C VAL A 162 13.09 -0.62 20.69
N LEU A 163 12.37 -0.87 19.62
CA LEU A 163 11.82 0.13 18.70
C LEU A 163 10.32 -0.11 18.60
N VAL A 164 9.57 0.95 18.79
CA VAL A 164 8.12 0.99 18.56
C VAL A 164 7.85 2.03 17.48
N SER A 165 7.12 1.65 16.46
CA SER A 165 6.65 2.59 15.45
C SER A 165 5.15 2.46 15.26
N THR A 166 4.49 3.58 15.00
CA THR A 166 3.07 3.63 14.63
C THR A 166 2.89 4.57 13.46
N GLU A 167 1.97 4.23 12.60
CA GLU A 167 1.55 5.04 11.46
C GLU A 167 0.03 5.09 11.39
N ALA A 168 -0.50 6.20 10.91
CA ALA A 168 -1.91 6.36 10.62
C ALA A 168 -2.07 7.30 9.42
N ALA A 169 -3.03 7.04 8.56
CA ALA A 169 -3.38 7.93 7.48
C ALA A 169 -4.89 7.89 7.24
N TYR A 170 -5.44 9.05 6.95
CA TYR A 170 -6.83 9.21 6.55
C TYR A 170 -6.88 9.92 5.22
N TYR A 171 -7.47 9.27 4.23
CA TYR A 171 -7.64 9.85 2.91
C TYR A 171 -9.11 9.87 2.52
N LYS A 172 -9.45 10.80 1.66
CA LYS A 172 -10.75 10.87 0.99
C LYS A 172 -10.53 10.96 -0.52
N GLU A 173 -11.42 10.39 -1.29
CA GLU A 173 -11.43 10.58 -2.73
C GLU A 173 -11.77 12.01 -3.11
N LEU A 174 -11.18 12.52 -4.18
CA LEU A 174 -11.49 13.82 -4.77
C LEU A 174 -12.76 13.73 -5.62
N ILE A 175 -12.89 12.64 -6.37
CA ILE A 175 -14.05 12.33 -7.19
C ILE A 175 -14.54 10.92 -6.90
N GLY A 176 -15.84 10.69 -6.95
CA GLY A 176 -16.43 9.37 -6.88
C GLY A 176 -16.14 8.56 -8.15
N GLN A 177 -16.10 7.26 -8.02
CA GLN A 177 -15.86 6.33 -9.13
C GLN A 177 -17.16 5.63 -9.50
N GLY A 178 -17.75 6.03 -10.60
CA GLY A 178 -19.05 5.53 -11.06
C GLY A 178 -20.25 6.05 -10.25
N THR A 179 -20.03 6.96 -9.31
CA THR A 179 -21.03 7.55 -8.41
C THR A 179 -20.57 8.94 -7.97
N THR A 180 -21.47 9.73 -7.40
CA THR A 180 -21.12 11.01 -6.78
C THR A 180 -20.54 10.86 -5.38
N GLU A 181 -20.76 9.69 -4.76
CA GLU A 181 -20.27 9.39 -3.43
C GLU A 181 -18.76 9.09 -3.43
N LYS A 182 -18.08 9.55 -2.39
CA LYS A 182 -16.62 9.47 -2.26
C LYS A 182 -16.23 8.52 -1.14
N ARG A 183 -15.24 7.68 -1.40
CA ARG A 183 -14.69 6.79 -0.38
C ARG A 183 -13.87 7.57 0.64
N ALA A 184 -14.05 7.20 1.90
CA ALA A 184 -13.15 7.50 3.00
C ALA A 184 -12.26 6.27 3.25
N LEU A 185 -10.98 6.51 3.45
CA LEU A 185 -9.96 5.46 3.58
C LEU A 185 -9.12 5.76 4.82
N LEU A 186 -9.09 4.82 5.74
CA LEU A 186 -8.31 4.88 6.96
C LEU A 186 -7.31 3.74 6.99
N SER A 187 -6.06 4.05 7.27
CA SER A 187 -5.06 3.04 7.60
C SER A 187 -4.41 3.35 8.94
N SER A 188 -4.08 2.30 9.69
CA SER A 188 -3.30 2.42 10.92
C SER A 188 -2.38 1.22 11.07
N GLY A 189 -1.22 1.42 11.68
CA GLY A 189 -0.24 0.39 11.90
C GLY A 189 0.53 0.61 13.19
N LEU A 190 0.90 -0.50 13.84
CA LEU A 190 1.81 -0.52 14.98
C LEU A 190 2.84 -1.64 14.75
N MET A 191 4.10 -1.33 14.94
CA MET A 191 5.20 -2.29 14.85
C MET A 191 6.09 -2.20 16.08
N LEU A 192 6.48 -3.36 16.57
CA LEU A 192 7.45 -3.55 17.66
C LEU A 192 8.63 -4.37 17.13
N THR A 193 9.85 -3.85 17.30
CA THR A 193 11.08 -4.61 17.11
C THR A 193 11.83 -4.69 18.42
N ALA A 194 12.22 -5.88 18.86
CA ALA A 194 12.96 -6.11 20.09
C ALA A 194 14.22 -6.95 19.84
N HIS A 195 15.39 -6.40 20.18
CA HIS A 195 16.67 -7.12 20.21
C HIS A 195 16.82 -7.84 21.54
N LEU A 196 16.34 -9.09 21.61
CA LEU A 196 16.25 -9.87 22.84
C LEU A 196 17.63 -10.14 23.49
N ASN A 197 18.68 -10.24 22.70
CA ASN A 197 20.04 -10.39 23.21
C ASN A 197 20.56 -9.16 23.97
N LYS A 198 19.95 -7.98 23.79
CA LYS A 198 20.27 -6.79 24.57
C LYS A 198 19.40 -6.63 25.83
N LEU A 199 18.26 -7.32 25.87
CA LEU A 199 17.31 -7.29 26.97
C LEU A 199 17.50 -8.45 27.96
N SER A 200 18.16 -9.51 27.52
CA SER A 200 18.33 -10.77 28.24
C SER A 200 19.76 -11.25 28.08
N PRO A 201 20.27 -12.13 28.96
CA PRO A 201 21.64 -12.66 28.87
C PRO A 201 21.88 -13.64 27.70
N LEU A 202 21.07 -13.58 26.66
CA LEU A 202 21.27 -14.38 25.44
C LEU A 202 22.56 -13.95 24.75
N LYS A 203 23.45 -14.93 24.50
CA LYS A 203 24.73 -14.67 23.84
C LYS A 203 24.55 -14.42 22.34
N ASN A 204 23.58 -15.07 21.73
CA ASN A 204 23.36 -15.01 20.29
C ASN A 204 22.40 -13.88 19.94
N LYS A 205 22.64 -13.25 18.79
CA LYS A 205 21.80 -12.16 18.30
C LYS A 205 20.39 -12.70 18.00
N THR A 206 19.44 -12.18 18.74
CA THR A 206 18.03 -12.58 18.63
C THR A 206 17.19 -11.34 18.45
N VAL A 207 16.37 -11.31 17.37
CA VAL A 207 15.48 -10.20 17.07
C VAL A 207 14.06 -10.74 16.97
N PHE A 208 13.16 -10.13 17.70
CA PHE A 208 11.73 -10.35 17.63
C PHE A 208 11.07 -9.14 16.99
N GLU A 209 10.18 -9.39 16.06
CA GLU A 209 9.36 -8.35 15.41
C GLU A 209 7.89 -8.76 15.47
N ALA A 210 7.02 -7.80 15.75
CA ALA A 210 5.58 -8.00 15.70
C ALA A 210 4.93 -6.75 15.11
N SER A 211 3.89 -6.93 14.31
CA SER A 211 3.13 -5.81 13.79
C SER A 211 1.65 -6.11 13.68
N VAL A 212 0.85 -5.07 13.80
CA VAL A 212 -0.57 -5.05 13.47
C VAL A 212 -0.82 -3.91 12.52
N SER A 213 -1.56 -4.15 11.46
CA SER A 213 -2.07 -3.10 10.57
C SER A 213 -3.56 -3.31 10.31
N ASN A 214 -4.26 -2.21 10.17
CA ASN A 214 -5.68 -2.17 9.87
C ASN A 214 -5.92 -1.18 8.73
N GLU A 215 -6.79 -1.56 7.79
CA GLU A 215 -7.30 -0.67 6.76
C GLU A 215 -8.83 -0.73 6.74
N ASN A 216 -9.44 0.44 6.65
CA ASN A 216 -10.88 0.59 6.53
C ASN A 216 -11.20 1.49 5.34
N VAL A 217 -12.13 1.05 4.49
CA VAL A 217 -12.62 1.79 3.33
C VAL A 217 -14.13 1.82 3.39
N GLU A 218 -14.71 3.01 3.36
CA GLU A 218 -16.14 3.22 3.43
C GLU A 218 -16.61 4.19 2.36
N ARG A 219 -17.74 3.89 1.76
CA ARG A 219 -18.49 4.79 0.88
C ARG A 219 -19.97 4.66 1.20
N GLY A 220 -20.63 5.79 1.46
CA GLY A 220 -22.08 5.87 1.60
C GLY A 220 -22.81 5.83 0.26
N GLY A 221 -24.10 6.14 0.28
CA GLY A 221 -24.95 6.22 -0.91
C GLY A 221 -26.13 5.26 -0.85
N SER A 222 -26.70 4.95 -2.02
CA SER A 222 -27.75 3.95 -2.16
C SER A 222 -27.22 2.53 -1.92
N ASP A 223 -28.11 1.54 -1.85
CA ASP A 223 -27.74 0.15 -1.55
C ASP A 223 -26.62 -0.41 -2.43
N LEU A 224 -26.57 -0.01 -3.71
CA LEU A 224 -25.51 -0.42 -4.63
C LEU A 224 -24.25 0.47 -4.57
N GLU A 225 -24.35 1.67 -4.02
CA GLU A 225 -23.24 2.60 -3.89
C GLU A 225 -22.49 2.41 -2.57
N ALA A 226 -23.21 2.00 -1.52
CA ALA A 226 -22.64 1.77 -0.21
C ALA A 226 -21.68 0.59 -0.23
N ILE A 227 -20.43 0.85 0.10
CA ILE A 227 -19.41 -0.18 0.25
C ILE A 227 -18.69 -0.02 1.58
N SER A 228 -18.31 -1.13 2.14
CA SER A 228 -17.54 -1.22 3.37
C SER A 228 -16.47 -2.29 3.20
N PHE A 229 -15.25 -1.97 3.58
CA PHE A 229 -14.16 -2.92 3.64
C PHE A 229 -13.33 -2.68 4.88
N ASN A 230 -13.10 -3.73 5.66
CA ASN A 230 -12.22 -3.70 6.81
C ASN A 230 -11.23 -4.86 6.69
N SER A 231 -9.94 -4.57 6.86
CA SER A 231 -8.92 -5.60 6.92
C SER A 231 -8.02 -5.41 8.14
N MET A 232 -7.56 -6.52 8.70
CA MET A 232 -6.56 -6.56 9.75
C MET A 232 -5.48 -7.57 9.40
N MET A 233 -4.24 -7.17 9.53
CA MET A 233 -3.09 -8.02 9.37
C MET A 233 -2.26 -8.02 10.65
N LEU A 234 -2.04 -9.21 11.18
CA LEU A 234 -1.13 -9.46 12.30
C LEU A 234 0.09 -10.19 11.77
N SER A 235 1.28 -9.78 12.17
CA SER A 235 2.48 -10.55 11.88
C SER A 235 3.41 -10.60 13.09
N ALA A 236 4.12 -11.72 13.23
CA ALA A 236 5.16 -11.90 14.23
C ALA A 236 6.30 -12.70 13.62
N GLY A 237 7.53 -12.29 13.91
CA GLY A 237 8.73 -12.94 13.42
C GLY A 237 9.82 -13.02 14.48
N LEU A 238 10.60 -14.08 14.40
CA LEU A 238 11.78 -14.30 15.23
C LEU A 238 12.97 -14.65 14.35
N SER A 239 14.08 -13.96 14.55
CA SER A 239 15.37 -14.25 13.94
C SER A 239 16.36 -14.60 15.02
N TYR A 240 16.99 -15.76 14.91
CA TYR A 240 17.99 -16.25 15.87
C TYR A 240 19.30 -16.62 15.16
N GLU A 241 20.41 -16.03 15.55
CA GLU A 241 21.73 -16.29 15.03
C GLU A 241 22.32 -17.53 15.70
N LEU A 242 22.37 -18.66 14.98
CA LEU A 242 22.98 -19.90 15.47
C LEU A 242 24.52 -19.79 15.54
N PHE A 243 25.11 -19.31 14.45
CA PHE A 243 26.54 -19.09 14.27
C PHE A 243 26.74 -17.74 13.59
N LYS A 244 27.99 -17.23 13.57
CA LYS A 244 28.35 -15.92 13.04
C LYS A 244 27.73 -15.56 11.66
N ASN A 245 27.46 -16.55 10.83
CA ASN A 245 26.95 -16.34 9.47
C ASN A 245 25.65 -17.09 9.19
N LEU A 246 25.10 -17.83 10.14
CA LEU A 246 23.90 -18.64 9.97
C LEU A 246 22.78 -18.18 10.90
N LYS A 247 21.63 -17.84 10.35
CA LYS A 247 20.44 -17.46 11.10
C LYS A 247 19.27 -18.39 10.77
N ILE A 248 18.48 -18.68 11.79
CA ILE A 248 17.14 -19.24 11.64
C ILE A 248 16.14 -18.08 11.68
N ILE A 249 15.18 -18.08 10.79
CA ILE A 249 14.11 -17.08 10.72
C ILE A 249 12.79 -17.84 10.73
N GLY A 250 11.92 -17.50 11.67
CA GLY A 250 10.55 -18.01 11.73
C GLY A 250 9.58 -16.87 11.74
N GLY A 251 8.43 -17.03 11.11
CA GLY A 251 7.40 -16.00 11.06
C GLY A 251 6.00 -16.55 10.93
N LEU A 252 5.05 -15.80 11.47
CA LEU A 252 3.62 -16.04 11.38
C LEU A 252 2.95 -14.77 10.85
N LYS A 253 1.97 -14.92 9.98
CA LYS A 253 1.15 -13.85 9.46
C LYS A 253 -0.30 -14.32 9.44
N SER A 254 -1.20 -13.53 9.99
CA SER A 254 -2.64 -13.72 9.90
C SER A 254 -3.26 -12.50 9.27
N PHE A 255 -4.06 -12.71 8.26
CA PHE A 255 -4.82 -11.68 7.58
C PHE A 255 -6.32 -12.00 7.69
N THR A 256 -7.12 -10.98 7.96
CA THR A 256 -8.58 -11.04 7.88
C THR A 256 -9.08 -9.85 7.08
N GLY A 257 -10.04 -10.09 6.19
CA GLY A 257 -10.68 -9.04 5.40
C GLY A 257 -12.16 -9.31 5.28
N LYS A 258 -12.97 -8.31 5.59
CA LYS A 258 -14.43 -8.36 5.50
C LYS A 258 -14.95 -7.15 4.78
N GLY A 259 -15.99 -7.32 3.99
CA GLY A 259 -16.61 -6.22 3.31
C GLY A 259 -17.61 -6.63 2.27
N ASN A 260 -18.02 -5.66 1.49
CA ASN A 260 -18.89 -5.86 0.36
C ASN A 260 -18.32 -5.20 -0.91
N GLU A 261 -18.75 -5.69 -2.04
CA GLU A 261 -18.37 -5.22 -3.37
C GLU A 261 -19.58 -5.30 -4.29
N VAL A 262 -19.68 -4.41 -5.28
CA VAL A 262 -20.71 -4.49 -6.30
C VAL A 262 -20.29 -5.47 -7.40
N GLY A 263 -21.02 -6.55 -7.50
CA GLY A 263 -20.89 -7.54 -8.56
C GLY A 263 -21.92 -7.34 -9.68
N SER A 264 -21.61 -7.82 -10.88
CA SER A 264 -22.57 -7.89 -11.97
C SER A 264 -23.30 -9.22 -11.95
N GLN A 265 -24.63 -9.18 -11.90
CA GLN A 265 -25.45 -10.35 -12.18
C GLN A 265 -25.43 -10.64 -13.67
N ARG A 266 -25.17 -11.90 -14.04
CA ARG A 266 -25.13 -12.34 -15.43
C ARG A 266 -26.14 -13.44 -15.67
N ASP A 267 -26.74 -13.44 -16.85
CA ASP A 267 -27.64 -14.51 -17.31
C ASP A 267 -26.86 -15.72 -17.85
N GLU A 268 -27.59 -16.71 -18.30
CA GLU A 268 -27.05 -17.93 -18.92
C GLU A 268 -26.21 -17.69 -20.20
N TYR A 269 -26.33 -16.51 -20.80
CA TYR A 269 -25.58 -16.08 -21.99
C TYR A 269 -24.43 -15.14 -21.64
N ASP A 270 -24.06 -15.04 -20.34
CA ASP A 270 -23.01 -14.16 -19.82
C ASP A 270 -23.29 -12.64 -20.04
N GLN A 271 -24.55 -12.28 -20.24
CA GLN A 271 -24.97 -10.87 -20.38
C GLN A 271 -25.26 -10.28 -19.00
N VAL A 272 -24.85 -9.04 -18.78
CA VAL A 272 -25.13 -8.33 -17.53
C VAL A 272 -26.62 -7.97 -17.48
N VAL A 273 -27.35 -8.59 -16.56
CA VAL A 273 -28.79 -8.37 -16.34
C VAL A 273 -29.07 -7.48 -15.12
N GLY A 274 -28.08 -7.26 -14.27
CA GLY A 274 -28.22 -6.42 -13.08
C GLY A 274 -26.92 -6.29 -12.29
N TYR A 275 -27.03 -5.65 -11.13
CA TYR A 275 -25.94 -5.51 -10.17
C TYR A 275 -26.45 -5.95 -8.79
N GLU A 276 -25.58 -6.53 -8.02
CA GLU A 276 -25.85 -6.94 -6.63
C GLU A 276 -24.68 -6.64 -5.73
N LEU A 277 -24.92 -6.50 -4.42
CA LEU A 277 -23.87 -6.48 -3.42
C LEU A 277 -23.44 -7.90 -3.10
N LEU A 278 -22.15 -8.15 -3.23
CA LEU A 278 -21.50 -9.38 -2.86
C LEU A 278 -20.72 -9.16 -1.56
N ASP A 279 -21.10 -9.87 -0.52
CA ASP A 279 -20.35 -9.89 0.73
C ASP A 279 -19.17 -10.85 0.63
N PHE A 280 -18.05 -10.47 1.19
CA PHE A 280 -16.90 -11.35 1.34
C PHE A 280 -16.34 -11.33 2.76
N ASP A 281 -15.85 -12.49 3.19
CA ASP A 281 -15.13 -12.71 4.43
C ASP A 281 -13.92 -13.61 4.10
N SER A 282 -12.73 -13.08 4.24
CA SER A 282 -11.49 -13.78 3.90
C SER A 282 -10.59 -13.87 5.12
N LYS A 283 -10.03 -15.04 5.35
CA LYS A 283 -9.01 -15.28 6.36
C LYS A 283 -7.85 -16.07 5.74
N GLU A 284 -6.63 -15.58 5.98
CA GLU A 284 -5.41 -16.24 5.53
C GLU A 284 -4.40 -16.28 6.67
N ASP A 285 -3.93 -17.47 6.99
CA ASP A 285 -2.87 -17.71 7.96
C ASP A 285 -1.66 -18.29 7.24
N THR A 286 -0.50 -17.66 7.38
CA THR A 286 0.74 -18.09 6.74
C THR A 286 1.82 -18.28 7.80
N SER A 287 2.57 -19.37 7.72
CA SER A 287 3.76 -19.61 8.51
C SER A 287 4.97 -19.80 7.62
N THR A 288 6.10 -19.27 8.04
CA THR A 288 7.37 -19.38 7.32
C THR A 288 8.47 -19.83 8.24
N LEU A 289 9.35 -20.70 7.74
CA LEU A 289 10.59 -21.08 8.39
C LEU A 289 11.70 -21.04 7.35
N GLY A 290 12.81 -20.40 7.67
CA GLY A 290 13.93 -20.23 6.76
C GLY A 290 15.29 -20.28 7.45
N LEU A 291 16.31 -20.59 6.66
CA LEU A 291 17.70 -20.47 7.03
C LEU A 291 18.34 -19.40 6.15
N GLN A 292 19.04 -18.46 6.75
CA GLN A 292 19.80 -17.43 6.05
C GLN A 292 21.28 -17.62 6.35
N TYR A 293 22.07 -17.85 5.29
CA TYR A 293 23.52 -17.90 5.37
C TYR A 293 24.14 -16.72 4.63
N ASN A 294 24.99 -15.96 5.31
CA ASN A 294 25.73 -14.84 4.73
C ASN A 294 27.17 -15.29 4.50
N SER A 295 27.55 -15.59 3.25
CA SER A 295 28.97 -15.81 2.94
C SER A 295 29.67 -14.44 2.88
N THR A 296 30.57 -14.18 3.80
CA THR A 296 31.57 -13.11 3.64
C THR A 296 32.63 -13.66 2.67
N HIS A 297 32.69 -13.16 1.44
CA HIS A 297 33.92 -13.25 0.67
C HIS A 297 34.86 -12.16 1.25
N ASP A 298 35.84 -12.62 2.03
CA ASP A 298 37.03 -11.85 2.35
C ASP A 298 37.89 -11.71 1.09
#